data_de8dca064062b315c4c4b417f7176879
#
_entry.id   de8dca064062b315c4c4b417f7176879
#
_cell.length_a   1.000
_cell.length_b   1.000
_cell.length_c   1.000
_cell.angle_alpha   90.00
_cell.angle_beta   90.00
_cell.angle_gamma   90.00
#
_symmetry.space_group_name_H-M   'P 1'
#
loop_
_entity.id
_entity.type
_entity.pdbx_description
1 polymer ?
#
loop_
_entity_poly.entity_id
_entity_poly.type
_entity_poly.pdbx_seq_one_letter_code
_entity_poly.pdbx_strand_id
1 'polypeptide(L)'
;MRQPEYSGQFKKDVKLAQKRGKDMEKLKRLLALLIDGHVLPAAYLDHPLKGNWQGYRDAHIEPDWLLIYKISGESIRFERTGRHADLFAE
;
A
#
# COMPACT_ATOMS: atom_id res chain seq x y z
N MET A 1 -6.59 3.38 16.68
CA MET A 1 -6.66 2.45 15.53
C MET A 1 -7.46 3.10 14.41
N ARG A 2 -6.91 3.10 13.20
CA ARG A 2 -7.58 3.67 12.04
C ARG A 2 -8.64 2.73 11.49
N GLN A 3 -9.66 3.29 10.83
CA GLN A 3 -10.70 2.51 10.16
C GLN A 3 -10.22 2.20 8.74
N PRO A 4 -9.97 0.93 8.40
CA PRO A 4 -9.47 0.59 7.07
C PRO A 4 -10.56 0.56 6.01
N GLU A 5 -10.22 1.06 4.82
CA GLU A 5 -11.03 0.95 3.61
C GLU A 5 -10.17 0.29 2.54
N TYR A 6 -10.78 -0.56 1.73
CA TYR A 6 -10.09 -1.29 0.67
C TYR A 6 -10.78 -1.00 -0.66
N SER A 7 -10.06 -0.41 -1.61
CA SER A 7 -10.63 -0.15 -2.93
C SER A 7 -10.90 -1.46 -3.66
N GLY A 8 -11.83 -1.43 -4.61
CA GLY A 8 -12.08 -2.60 -5.45
C GLY A 8 -10.85 -3.02 -6.23
N GLN A 9 -10.09 -2.04 -6.73
CA GLN A 9 -8.86 -2.32 -7.46
C GLN A 9 -7.79 -2.94 -6.56
N PHE A 10 -7.69 -2.47 -5.31
CA PHE A 10 -6.76 -3.04 -4.33
C PHE A 10 -7.05 -4.53 -4.12
N LYS A 11 -8.33 -4.89 -3.98
CA LYS A 11 -8.71 -6.30 -3.79
C LYS A 11 -8.28 -7.16 -4.98
N LYS A 12 -8.42 -6.64 -6.21
CA LYS A 12 -7.94 -7.34 -7.41
C LYS A 12 -6.41 -7.44 -7.43
N ASP A 13 -5.74 -6.37 -7.02
CA ASP A 13 -4.28 -6.33 -6.93
C ASP A 13 -3.75 -7.39 -5.95
N VAL A 14 -4.43 -7.57 -4.81
CA VAL A 14 -4.06 -8.58 -3.82
C VAL A 14 -4.15 -9.98 -4.43
N LYS A 15 -5.22 -10.27 -5.16
CA LYS A 15 -5.37 -11.57 -5.83
C LYS A 15 -4.24 -11.81 -6.83
N LEU A 16 -3.87 -10.78 -7.59
CA LEU A 16 -2.77 -10.89 -8.55
C LEU A 16 -1.44 -11.15 -7.83
N ALA A 17 -1.20 -10.47 -6.72
CA ALA A 17 0.02 -10.69 -5.94
C ALA A 17 0.11 -12.13 -5.44
N GLN A 18 -1.01 -12.71 -4.99
CA GLN A 18 -1.07 -14.10 -4.58
C GLN A 18 -0.71 -15.03 -5.74
N LYS A 19 -1.27 -14.79 -6.93
CA LYS A 19 -0.97 -15.57 -8.12
C LYS A 19 0.50 -15.50 -8.51
N ARG A 20 1.14 -14.35 -8.28
CA ARG A 20 2.56 -14.15 -8.57
C ARG A 20 3.47 -14.79 -7.53
N GLY A 21 2.91 -15.41 -6.49
CA GLY A 21 3.68 -16.08 -5.46
C GLY A 21 4.30 -15.14 -4.43
N LYS A 22 3.78 -13.92 -4.29
CA LYS A 22 4.29 -12.97 -3.29
C LYS A 22 4.00 -13.46 -1.87
N ASP A 23 4.88 -13.09 -0.93
CA ASP A 23 4.70 -13.41 0.49
C ASP A 23 3.64 -12.49 1.09
N MET A 24 2.41 -12.98 1.17
CA MET A 24 1.28 -12.18 1.64
C MET A 24 1.39 -11.78 3.11
N GLU A 25 2.21 -12.48 3.90
CA GLU A 25 2.44 -12.09 5.29
C GLU A 25 3.16 -10.73 5.39
N LYS A 26 4.01 -10.43 4.42
CA LYS A 26 4.68 -9.11 4.36
C LYS A 26 3.67 -8.00 4.17
N LEU A 27 2.69 -8.19 3.30
CA LEU A 27 1.62 -7.23 3.08
C LEU A 27 0.77 -7.07 4.34
N LYS A 28 0.35 -8.17 4.94
CA LYS A 28 -0.46 -8.15 6.16
C LYS A 28 0.22 -7.40 7.29
N ARG A 29 1.52 -7.59 7.45
CA ARG A 29 2.31 -6.90 8.48
C ARG A 29 2.31 -5.40 8.26
N LEU A 30 2.49 -4.96 7.02
CA LEU A 30 2.47 -3.53 6.68
C LEU A 30 1.08 -2.93 6.93
N LEU A 31 0.03 -3.61 6.49
CA LEU A 31 -1.35 -3.15 6.71
C LEU A 31 -1.62 -2.98 8.22
N ALA A 32 -1.22 -3.95 9.02
CA ALA A 32 -1.42 -3.90 10.47
C ALA A 32 -0.73 -2.70 11.10
N LEU A 33 0.52 -2.43 10.72
CA LEU A 33 1.26 -1.28 11.22
C LEU A 33 0.54 0.04 10.88
N LEU A 34 0.05 0.17 9.66
CA LEU A 34 -0.64 1.37 9.21
C LEU A 34 -2.00 1.53 9.90
N ILE A 35 -2.76 0.46 10.05
CA ILE A 35 -4.06 0.50 10.72
C ILE A 35 -3.89 0.87 12.19
N ASP A 36 -2.87 0.33 12.86
CA ASP A 36 -2.61 0.63 14.27
C ASP A 36 -1.99 2.01 14.49
N GLY A 37 -1.63 2.72 13.42
CA GLY A 37 -1.09 4.06 13.51
C GLY A 37 0.37 4.15 13.90
N HIS A 38 1.12 3.07 13.76
CA HIS A 38 2.56 3.06 14.06
C HIS A 38 3.36 3.83 13.01
N VAL A 39 4.45 4.44 13.44
CA VAL A 39 5.44 4.99 12.52
C VAL A 39 6.11 3.83 11.80
N LEU A 40 6.18 3.90 10.46
CA LEU A 40 6.77 2.82 9.68
C LEU A 40 8.29 2.79 9.82
N PRO A 41 8.89 1.59 9.93
CA PRO A 41 10.34 1.46 9.83
C PRO A 41 10.87 2.07 8.52
N ALA A 42 12.07 2.63 8.56
CA ALA A 42 12.69 3.29 7.41
C ALA A 42 12.82 2.36 6.19
N ALA A 43 12.92 1.06 6.41
CA ALA A 43 13.04 0.08 5.33
C ALA A 43 11.85 0.10 4.35
N TYR A 44 10.69 0.57 4.79
CA TYR A 44 9.53 0.67 3.90
C TYR A 44 9.60 1.85 2.94
N LEU A 45 10.55 2.79 3.11
CA LEU A 45 10.73 3.95 2.24
C LEU A 45 9.43 4.71 2.00
N ASP A 46 8.61 4.85 3.05
CA ASP A 46 7.32 5.52 2.98
C ASP A 46 7.50 7.00 2.63
N HIS A 47 6.78 7.45 1.60
CA HIS A 47 6.86 8.85 1.17
C HIS A 47 5.58 9.30 0.44
N PRO A 48 5.31 10.62 0.42
CA PRO A 48 4.16 11.14 -0.30
C PRO A 48 4.36 11.08 -1.81
N LEU A 49 3.26 10.90 -2.53
CA LEU A 49 3.25 10.88 -3.99
C LEU A 49 2.86 12.25 -4.55
N LYS A 50 3.15 12.48 -5.82
CA LYS A 50 2.85 13.72 -6.53
C LYS A 50 2.02 13.42 -7.79
N GLY A 51 1.63 14.49 -8.51
CA GLY A 51 0.89 14.34 -9.75
C GLY A 51 -0.50 13.75 -9.54
N ASN A 52 -0.85 12.76 -10.34
CA ASN A 52 -2.15 12.12 -10.27
C ASN A 52 -2.42 11.42 -8.93
N TRP A 53 -1.38 11.13 -8.17
CA TRP A 53 -1.47 10.49 -6.87
C TRP A 53 -1.29 11.47 -5.71
N GLN A 54 -1.42 12.76 -5.97
CA GLN A 54 -1.27 13.76 -4.90
C GLN A 54 -2.27 13.48 -3.77
N GLY A 55 -1.79 13.56 -2.53
CA GLY A 55 -2.59 13.22 -1.36
C GLY A 55 -2.44 11.77 -0.92
N TYR A 56 -1.84 10.94 -1.74
CA TYR A 56 -1.54 9.55 -1.41
C TYR A 56 -0.09 9.39 -1.03
N ARG A 57 0.21 8.26 -0.39
CA ARG A 57 1.58 7.89 -0.02
C ARG A 57 1.86 6.49 -0.55
N ASP A 58 3.14 6.16 -0.75
CA ASP A 58 3.50 4.78 -1.03
C ASP A 58 4.48 4.24 0.01
N ALA A 59 4.46 2.93 0.17
CA ALA A 59 5.41 2.21 1.00
C ALA A 59 5.89 1.00 0.22
N HIS A 60 7.18 0.66 0.38
CA HIS A 60 7.78 -0.48 -0.33
C HIS A 60 7.72 -1.72 0.56
N ILE A 61 6.95 -2.74 0.13
CA ILE A 61 6.92 -4.05 0.79
C ILE A 61 8.19 -4.81 0.41
N GLU A 62 8.56 -4.71 -0.86
CA GLU A 62 9.81 -5.18 -1.47
C GLU A 62 10.26 -4.11 -2.45
N PRO A 63 11.49 -4.18 -2.97
CA PRO A 63 11.99 -3.13 -3.89
C PRO A 63 11.06 -2.82 -5.06
N ASP A 64 10.36 -3.81 -5.60
CA ASP A 64 9.37 -3.60 -6.66
C ASP A 64 7.99 -4.13 -6.29
N TRP A 65 7.61 -3.99 -5.03
CA TRP A 65 6.25 -4.30 -4.57
C TRP A 65 5.80 -3.19 -3.64
N LEU A 66 4.90 -2.33 -4.12
CA LEU A 66 4.48 -1.10 -3.46
C LEU A 66 3.06 -1.20 -2.94
N LEU A 67 2.77 -0.39 -1.94
CA LEU A 67 1.40 -0.15 -1.46
C LEU A 67 1.12 1.34 -1.57
N ILE A 68 0.03 1.70 -2.25
CA ILE A 68 -0.45 3.09 -2.31
C ILE A 68 -1.63 3.23 -1.37
N TYR A 69 -1.56 4.20 -0.46
CA TYR A 69 -2.58 4.41 0.56
C TYR A 69 -2.77 5.89 0.85
N LYS A 70 -3.88 6.20 1.51
CA LYS A 70 -4.22 7.57 1.91
C LYS A 70 -4.78 7.56 3.32
N ILE A 71 -4.32 8.49 4.15
CA ILE A 71 -4.84 8.68 5.50
C ILE A 71 -5.71 9.94 5.50
N SER A 72 -6.94 9.81 5.99
CA SER A 72 -7.88 10.93 6.13
C SER A 72 -8.53 10.84 7.51
N GLY A 73 -8.09 11.71 8.43
CA GLY A 73 -8.57 11.68 9.81
C GLY A 73 -8.31 10.33 10.44
N GLU A 74 -9.37 9.64 10.86
CA GLU A 74 -9.26 8.32 11.50
C GLU A 74 -9.35 7.17 10.50
N SER A 75 -9.48 7.47 9.20
CA SER A 75 -9.58 6.45 8.15
C SER A 75 -8.29 6.29 7.41
N ILE A 76 -8.04 5.07 6.93
CA ILE A 76 -6.96 4.78 6.01
C ILE A 76 -7.52 3.98 4.83
N ARG A 77 -7.23 4.45 3.61
CA ARG A 77 -7.70 3.78 2.41
C ARG A 77 -6.52 3.15 1.68
N PHE A 78 -6.59 1.84 1.48
CA PHE A 78 -5.62 1.09 0.70
C PHE A 78 -6.11 1.08 -0.75
N GLU A 79 -5.40 1.83 -1.62
CA GLU A 79 -5.86 2.11 -2.96
C GLU A 79 -5.34 1.12 -3.99
N ARG A 80 -4.05 0.82 -3.96
CA ARG A 80 -3.41 -0.08 -4.91
C ARG A 80 -2.23 -0.81 -4.27
N THR A 81 -1.91 -1.98 -4.79
CA THR A 81 -0.64 -2.65 -4.52
C THR A 81 -0.16 -3.36 -5.79
N GLY A 82 1.15 -3.36 -6.03
CA GLY A 82 1.71 -3.97 -7.23
C GLY A 82 3.12 -3.46 -7.50
N ARG A 83 3.65 -3.81 -8.66
CA ARG A 83 4.96 -3.36 -9.11
C ARG A 83 4.86 -1.93 -9.64
N HIS A 84 6.01 -1.25 -9.79
CA HIS A 84 6.04 0.09 -10.37
C HIS A 84 5.30 0.15 -11.72
N ALA A 85 5.55 -0.82 -12.60
CA ALA A 85 4.91 -0.88 -13.90
C ALA A 85 3.39 -1.02 -13.81
N ASP A 86 2.90 -1.74 -12.79
CA ASP A 86 1.45 -1.93 -12.60
C ASP A 86 0.77 -0.64 -12.15
N LEU A 87 1.47 0.18 -11.35
CA LEU A 87 0.87 1.31 -10.65
C LEU A 87 1.10 2.64 -11.36
N PHE A 88 2.23 2.79 -12.02
CA PHE A 88 2.64 4.08 -12.58
C PHE A 88 2.76 4.07 -14.11
N ALA A 89 2.36 3.01 -14.76
CA ALA A 89 2.32 2.88 -16.21
C ALA A 89 3.67 3.21 -16.91
N GLU A 90 4.76 2.78 -16.28
CA GLU A 90 6.11 2.98 -16.83
C GLU A 90 6.58 1.82 -17.69
#